data_de3a25462be102aa677b0f4fcce2eb38
#
_entry.id   de3a25462be102aa677b0f4fcce2eb38
#
_cell.length_a   1.000
_cell.length_b   1.000
_cell.length_c   1.000
_cell.angle_alpha   90.00
_cell.angle_beta   90.00
_cell.angle_gamma   90.00
#
_symmetry.space_group_name_H-M   'P 1'
#
loop_
_entity.id
_entity.type
_entity.pdbx_description
1 polymer ?
#
loop_
_entity_poly.entity_id
_entity_poly.type
_entity_poly.pdbx_seq_one_letter_code
_entity_poly.pdbx_strand_id
1 'polypeptide(L)'
;MNLILNRKAIYIIMLVSMVFSFTSCVEEIPLETESFESVLVIEATITDENKQQEILLSRSYMFDSIPVQETNATVRVTDDVANTYTFTETEPGVYKSQATFAAQPNRNYKLSVIDCQ
;
A
#
# COMPACT_ATOMS: atom_id res chain seq x y z
N MET A 1 -59.28 1.83 39.62
CA MET A 1 -57.94 1.67 39.07
C MET A 1 -56.96 2.26 40.12
N ASN A 2 -56.30 1.38 40.84
CA ASN A 2 -55.35 1.84 41.88
C ASN A 2 -54.03 2.24 41.27
N LEU A 3 -53.85 3.55 41.12
CA LEU A 3 -52.55 4.15 40.69
C LEU A 3 -51.51 4.21 41.83
N ILE A 4 -51.77 3.49 42.92
CA ILE A 4 -50.76 3.37 43.98
C ILE A 4 -49.83 2.22 43.59
N LEU A 5 -48.92 2.49 42.70
CA LEU A 5 -47.78 1.63 42.52
C LEU A 5 -47.02 1.59 43.85
N ASN A 6 -47.00 0.39 44.43
CA ASN A 6 -46.24 0.17 45.64
C ASN A 6 -44.79 0.67 45.41
N ARG A 7 -44.25 1.45 46.32
CA ARG A 7 -42.91 2.03 46.18
C ARG A 7 -41.86 0.97 45.78
N LYS A 8 -42.04 -0.26 46.26
CA LYS A 8 -41.20 -1.40 45.88
C LYS A 8 -41.36 -1.77 44.40
N ALA A 9 -42.55 -1.70 43.81
CA ALA A 9 -42.78 -1.97 42.40
C ALA A 9 -42.12 -0.92 41.50
N ILE A 10 -42.10 0.34 41.90
CA ILE A 10 -41.43 1.41 41.17
C ILE A 10 -39.91 1.16 41.10
N TYR A 11 -39.30 0.77 42.23
CA TYR A 11 -37.88 0.43 42.27
C TYR A 11 -37.53 -0.78 41.36
N ILE A 12 -38.39 -1.79 41.35
CA ILE A 12 -38.22 -2.97 40.47
C ILE A 12 -38.29 -2.58 38.99
N ILE A 13 -39.27 -1.76 38.63
CA ILE A 13 -39.42 -1.28 37.22
C ILE A 13 -38.20 -0.43 36.81
N MET A 14 -37.75 0.44 37.71
CA MET A 14 -36.57 1.28 37.49
C MET A 14 -35.30 0.43 37.31
N LEU A 15 -35.15 -0.61 38.12
CA LEU A 15 -34.02 -1.52 38.04
C LEU A 15 -34.03 -2.38 36.78
N VAL A 16 -35.19 -2.86 36.36
CA VAL A 16 -35.37 -3.60 35.09
C VAL A 16 -35.10 -2.71 33.90
N SER A 17 -35.55 -1.44 33.91
CA SER A 17 -35.28 -0.48 32.86
C SER A 17 -33.79 -0.19 32.69
N MET A 18 -33.06 -0.15 33.80
CA MET A 18 -31.62 0.09 33.81
C MET A 18 -30.83 -1.09 33.20
N VAL A 19 -31.30 -2.33 33.37
CA VAL A 19 -30.66 -3.53 32.80
C VAL A 19 -30.81 -3.59 31.28
N PHE A 20 -31.95 -3.13 30.75
CA PHE A 20 -32.18 -3.11 29.30
C PHE A 20 -31.35 -2.05 28.52
N SER A 21 -30.75 -1.11 29.23
CA SER A 21 -29.98 -0.03 28.59
C SER A 21 -28.55 -0.46 28.18
N PHE A 22 -28.11 -1.66 28.53
CA PHE A 22 -26.77 -2.16 28.24
C PHE A 22 -26.68 -3.09 27.02
N THR A 23 -27.70 -3.19 26.22
CA THR A 23 -27.59 -3.89 24.94
C THR A 23 -26.86 -3.01 23.93
N SER A 24 -25.55 -3.01 24.02
CA SER A 24 -24.70 -2.46 22.95
C SER A 24 -24.68 -3.45 21.79
N CYS A 25 -25.32 -3.10 20.70
CA CYS A 25 -25.15 -3.82 19.45
C CYS A 25 -23.75 -3.50 18.90
N VAL A 26 -22.84 -4.46 18.98
CA VAL A 26 -21.62 -4.44 18.17
C VAL A 26 -22.00 -4.99 16.81
N GLU A 27 -22.15 -4.14 15.83
CA GLU A 27 -22.30 -4.54 14.45
C GLU A 27 -20.90 -4.85 13.91
N GLU A 28 -20.63 -6.12 13.64
CA GLU A 28 -19.45 -6.50 12.89
C GLU A 28 -19.68 -6.08 11.45
N ILE A 29 -18.97 -5.04 11.02
CA ILE A 29 -18.93 -4.66 9.60
C ILE A 29 -18.05 -5.71 8.92
N PRO A 30 -18.59 -6.59 8.06
CA PRO A 30 -17.76 -7.43 7.24
C PRO A 30 -16.99 -6.51 6.29
N LEU A 31 -15.72 -6.29 6.59
CA LEU A 31 -14.79 -5.75 5.61
C LEU A 31 -14.66 -6.83 4.53
N GLU A 32 -15.51 -6.74 3.50
CA GLU A 32 -15.21 -7.44 2.27
C GLU A 32 -13.91 -6.82 1.75
N THR A 33 -12.80 -7.43 2.12
CA THR A 33 -11.55 -7.21 1.42
C THR A 33 -11.78 -7.76 0.03
N GLU A 34 -12.20 -6.88 -0.88
CA GLU A 34 -12.15 -7.17 -2.30
C GLU A 34 -10.79 -7.79 -2.60
N SER A 35 -10.76 -8.76 -3.48
CA SER A 35 -9.57 -9.51 -3.85
C SER A 35 -8.35 -8.59 -3.90
N PHE A 36 -7.37 -8.84 -3.02
CA PHE A 36 -6.12 -8.08 -3.03
C PHE A 36 -5.44 -8.28 -4.38
N GLU A 37 -5.39 -7.22 -5.17
CA GLU A 37 -4.59 -7.20 -6.39
C GLU A 37 -3.18 -6.73 -6.05
N SER A 38 -2.21 -7.58 -6.36
CA SER A 38 -0.81 -7.23 -6.20
C SER A 38 -0.42 -6.16 -7.23
N VAL A 39 -0.05 -4.99 -6.75
CA VAL A 39 0.32 -3.83 -7.57
C VAL A 39 1.84 -3.66 -7.59
N LEU A 40 2.38 -3.36 -8.77
CA LEU A 40 3.80 -3.03 -8.92
C LEU A 40 4.13 -1.73 -8.19
N VAL A 41 5.12 -1.77 -7.31
CA VAL A 41 5.67 -0.62 -6.59
C VAL A 41 7.04 -0.28 -7.16
N ILE A 42 7.20 0.95 -7.59
CA ILE A 42 8.43 1.44 -8.22
C ILE A 42 9.03 2.53 -7.32
N GLU A 43 10.27 2.30 -6.88
CA GLU A 43 11.10 3.31 -6.22
C GLU A 43 12.24 3.69 -7.16
N ALA A 44 12.12 4.83 -7.83
CA ALA A 44 13.10 5.28 -8.80
C ALA A 44 13.61 6.67 -8.42
N THR A 45 14.90 6.76 -8.19
CA THR A 45 15.58 8.03 -7.95
C THR A 45 16.80 8.12 -8.85
N ILE A 46 16.82 9.13 -9.70
CA ILE A 46 17.97 9.44 -10.55
C ILE A 46 18.63 10.71 -10.00
N THR A 47 19.92 10.63 -9.69
CA THR A 47 20.68 11.71 -9.10
C THR A 47 21.60 12.38 -10.13
N ASP A 48 22.09 13.57 -9.81
CA ASP A 48 23.05 14.32 -10.59
C ASP A 48 24.52 13.86 -10.38
N GLU A 49 24.71 12.81 -9.60
CA GLU A 49 26.01 12.16 -9.45
C GLU A 49 26.26 11.20 -10.63
N ASN A 50 27.46 11.27 -11.19
CA ASN A 50 27.87 10.32 -12.24
C ASN A 50 28.19 8.95 -11.63
N LYS A 51 27.17 8.12 -11.54
CA LYS A 51 27.24 6.77 -10.98
C LYS A 51 26.25 5.84 -11.69
N GLN A 52 26.32 4.55 -11.37
CA GLN A 52 25.22 3.67 -11.71
C GLN A 52 23.99 4.07 -10.90
N GLN A 53 22.91 4.41 -11.60
CA GLN A 53 21.65 4.73 -10.98
C GLN A 53 20.91 3.44 -10.60
N GLU A 54 20.11 3.50 -9.54
CA GLU A 54 19.42 2.33 -9.01
C GLU A 54 17.89 2.54 -9.00
N ILE A 55 17.17 1.50 -9.37
CA ILE A 55 15.71 1.44 -9.32
C ILE A 55 15.32 0.17 -8.59
N LEU A 56 14.40 0.30 -7.64
CA LEU A 56 13.86 -0.82 -6.87
C LEU A 56 12.45 -1.13 -7.34
N LEU A 57 12.19 -2.39 -7.58
CA LEU A 57 10.87 -2.91 -7.96
C LEU A 57 10.41 -3.95 -6.96
N SER A 58 9.20 -3.77 -6.48
CA SER A 58 8.55 -4.71 -5.57
C SER A 58 7.05 -4.79 -5.88
N ARG A 59 6.38 -5.74 -5.26
CA ARG A 59 4.92 -5.86 -5.32
C ARG A 59 4.30 -5.50 -3.99
N SER A 60 3.16 -4.86 -4.04
CA SER A 60 2.36 -4.67 -2.85
C SER A 60 1.95 -6.03 -2.28
N TYR A 61 1.85 -6.13 -0.97
CA TYR A 61 1.57 -7.38 -0.27
C TYR A 61 0.51 -7.17 0.81
N MET A 62 -0.17 -8.25 1.17
CA MET A 62 -1.10 -8.22 2.29
C MET A 62 -0.36 -8.04 3.61
N PHE A 63 -1.04 -7.48 4.59
CA PHE A 63 -0.47 -7.14 5.90
C PHE A 63 0.28 -8.30 6.59
N ASP A 64 -0.16 -9.53 6.35
CA ASP A 64 0.42 -10.75 6.95
C ASP A 64 1.38 -11.49 6.01
N SER A 65 1.76 -10.93 4.86
CA SER A 65 2.64 -11.59 3.90
C SER A 65 4.01 -10.94 3.81
N ILE A 66 4.96 -11.66 3.22
CA ILE A 66 6.32 -11.18 3.02
C ILE A 66 6.37 -10.28 1.78
N PRO A 67 7.10 -9.15 1.81
CA PRO A 67 7.33 -8.34 0.62
C PRO A 67 7.91 -9.17 -0.53
N VAL A 68 7.27 -9.08 -1.69
CA VAL A 68 7.71 -9.78 -2.89
C VAL A 68 8.49 -8.81 -3.78
N GLN A 69 9.71 -9.19 -4.13
CA GLN A 69 10.53 -8.43 -5.07
C GLN A 69 10.10 -8.74 -6.51
N GLU A 70 10.03 -7.72 -7.36
CA GLU A 70 9.74 -7.90 -8.77
C GLU A 70 11.02 -8.22 -9.53
N THR A 71 11.10 -9.44 -10.07
CA THR A 71 12.26 -9.96 -10.78
C THR A 71 11.98 -10.07 -12.28
N ASN A 72 13.04 -10.14 -13.08
CA ASN A 72 12.96 -10.35 -14.54
C ASN A 72 12.19 -9.26 -15.31
N ALA A 73 12.06 -8.06 -14.74
CA ALA A 73 11.47 -6.92 -15.45
C ALA A 73 12.46 -6.29 -16.42
N THR A 74 11.95 -5.69 -17.47
CA THR A 74 12.72 -4.83 -18.36
C THR A 74 12.59 -3.39 -17.93
N VAL A 75 13.71 -2.78 -17.52
CA VAL A 75 13.74 -1.41 -16.98
C VAL A 75 14.61 -0.52 -17.86
N ARG A 76 14.06 0.59 -18.31
CA ARG A 76 14.76 1.59 -19.13
C ARG A 76 14.38 2.99 -18.71
N VAL A 77 15.35 3.88 -18.82
CA VAL A 77 15.12 5.32 -18.70
C VAL A 77 15.53 5.97 -20.02
N THR A 78 14.67 6.81 -20.56
CA THR A 78 14.94 7.55 -21.79
C THR A 78 14.84 9.05 -21.51
N ASP A 79 15.82 9.82 -21.94
CA ASP A 79 15.76 11.27 -21.83
C ASP A 79 15.06 11.93 -23.04
N ASP A 80 14.88 13.24 -22.98
CA ASP A 80 14.22 14.03 -24.01
C ASP A 80 15.07 14.28 -25.29
N VAL A 81 16.33 13.80 -25.30
CA VAL A 81 17.23 13.82 -26.47
C VAL A 81 17.51 12.41 -27.01
N ALA A 82 16.64 11.46 -26.69
CA ALA A 82 16.65 10.09 -27.17
C ALA A 82 17.83 9.21 -26.70
N ASN A 83 18.51 9.58 -25.61
CA ASN A 83 19.42 8.66 -24.95
C ASN A 83 18.62 7.64 -24.12
N THR A 84 18.99 6.38 -24.23
CA THR A 84 18.36 5.29 -23.49
C THR A 84 19.37 4.64 -22.56
N TYR A 85 18.99 4.56 -21.29
CA TYR A 85 19.76 3.90 -20.24
C TYR A 85 19.06 2.63 -19.84
N THR A 86 19.70 1.48 -20.08
CA THR A 86 19.16 0.17 -19.73
C THR A 86 19.62 -0.20 -18.32
N PHE A 87 18.70 -0.73 -17.53
CA PHE A 87 18.96 -1.21 -16.18
C PHE A 87 18.98 -2.72 -16.18
N THR A 88 19.91 -3.28 -15.45
CA THR A 88 20.06 -4.74 -15.30
C THR A 88 19.81 -5.12 -13.86
N GLU A 89 19.07 -6.18 -13.64
CA GLU A 89 18.84 -6.74 -12.32
C GLU A 89 20.15 -7.27 -11.72
N THR A 90 20.55 -6.76 -10.58
CA THR A 90 21.78 -7.16 -9.86
C THR A 90 21.48 -8.02 -8.66
N GLU A 91 20.33 -7.78 -8.01
CA GLU A 91 19.77 -8.55 -6.91
C GLU A 91 18.26 -8.61 -7.10
N PRO A 92 17.53 -9.54 -6.48
CA PRO A 92 16.08 -9.59 -6.63
C PRO A 92 15.41 -8.25 -6.37
N GLY A 93 14.75 -7.69 -7.38
CA GLY A 93 14.09 -6.39 -7.32
C GLY A 93 14.98 -5.16 -7.38
N VAL A 94 16.30 -5.33 -7.49
CA VAL A 94 17.27 -4.23 -7.60
C VAL A 94 17.82 -4.14 -9.01
N TYR A 95 17.60 -3.02 -9.66
CA TYR A 95 18.01 -2.76 -11.05
C TYR A 95 19.00 -1.60 -11.08
N LYS A 96 20.17 -1.83 -11.64
CA LYS A 96 21.22 -0.81 -11.80
C LYS A 96 21.45 -0.51 -13.27
N SER A 97 21.70 0.76 -13.57
CA SER A 97 22.05 1.14 -14.95
C SER A 97 23.35 0.47 -15.39
N GLN A 98 23.37 0.00 -16.65
CA GLN A 98 24.58 -0.61 -17.22
C GLN A 98 25.72 0.38 -17.33
N ALA A 99 25.41 1.61 -17.71
CA ALA A 99 26.37 2.70 -17.76
C ALA A 99 26.19 3.66 -16.59
N THR A 100 27.26 4.28 -16.14
CA THR A 100 27.18 5.41 -15.23
C THR A 100 26.66 6.63 -15.96
N PHE A 101 25.76 7.36 -15.35
CA PHE A 101 25.28 8.64 -15.86
C PHE A 101 24.81 9.54 -14.72
N ALA A 102 24.72 10.81 -14.99
CA ALA A 102 24.19 11.81 -14.07
C ALA A 102 22.98 12.51 -14.72
N ALA A 103 21.95 12.75 -13.95
CA ALA A 103 20.82 13.56 -14.39
C ALA A 103 21.31 14.98 -14.72
N GLN A 104 20.89 15.51 -15.87
CA GLN A 104 21.23 16.85 -16.31
C GLN A 104 20.12 17.83 -15.95
N PRO A 105 20.44 19.07 -15.57
CA PRO A 105 19.43 20.08 -15.32
C PRO A 105 18.62 20.36 -16.60
N ASN A 106 17.35 20.71 -16.42
CA ASN A 106 16.40 21.01 -17.53
C ASN A 106 16.20 19.86 -18.53
N ARG A 107 16.40 18.62 -18.10
CA ARG A 107 16.12 17.42 -18.88
C ARG A 107 14.94 16.67 -18.30
N ASN A 108 14.15 16.07 -19.19
CA ASN A 108 13.06 15.18 -18.80
C ASN A 108 13.51 13.73 -18.99
N TYR A 109 13.21 12.90 -18.00
CA TYR A 109 13.53 11.47 -18.00
C TYR A 109 12.24 10.67 -17.91
N LYS A 110 12.09 9.70 -18.80
CA LYS A 110 10.94 8.78 -18.84
C LYS A 110 11.38 7.40 -18.43
N LEU A 111 10.79 6.89 -17.36
CA LEU A 111 10.98 5.51 -16.92
C LEU A 111 9.98 4.60 -17.66
N SER A 112 10.48 3.49 -18.18
CA SER A 112 9.68 2.41 -18.73
C SER A 112 10.01 1.12 -18.00
N VAL A 113 9.01 0.49 -17.42
CA VAL A 113 9.10 -0.79 -16.75
C VAL A 113 8.11 -1.74 -17.41
N ILE A 114 8.62 -2.88 -17.85
CA ILE A 114 7.82 -3.97 -18.42
C ILE A 114 8.08 -5.18 -17.56
N ASP A 115 7.07 -5.60 -16.82
CA ASP A 115 7.11 -6.82 -16.04
C ASP A 115 6.67 -8.02 -16.89
N CYS A 116 7.32 -9.15 -16.70
CA CYS A 116 6.93 -10.42 -17.30
C CYS A 116 6.04 -11.17 -16.32
N GLN A 117 4.74 -11.02 -16.46
CA GLN A 117 3.75 -11.88 -15.80
C GLN A 117 3.22 -12.93 -16.75
#